data_d55809989604070f35f67762416b0f71
#
_entry.id   d55809989604070f35f67762416b0f71
#
_cell.length_a   1.000
_cell.length_b   1.000
_cell.length_c   1.000
_cell.angle_alpha   90.00
_cell.angle_beta   90.00
_cell.angle_gamma   90.00
#
_symmetry.space_group_name_H-M   'P 1'
#
loop_
_entity.id
_entity.type
_entity.pdbx_description
1 polymer ?
#
loop_
_entity_poly.entity_id
_entity_poly.type
_entity_poly.pdbx_seq_one_letter_code
_entity_poly.pdbx_strand_id
1 'polypeptide(L)'
;DWLWDQVESESHFPKMNATDKAELLRHLSEAEGLEQFLHKAYLGQKRFSLEGTDALVPMLHLVIEKIAQAGGQEVILGMAHRGRLNVLTHIVGISYGELLAEFEGPSYQGGQLDISGTGDVKYHHGARGTRVIDGLGTIRIELAPNPSHLEFINPVVAGMARSRQFKTTENDRPADTHAIVPILIHGDAACAAEGVVAETLNLARLNGYGVGGTIHFILNNQVGFTTDPREGRSTVYASDLAKGYGIPVLHVNADDAEACLAAVRLAAAYRSHFEDDFVIDLVGYRRHGHNEGDEPAYTQPLEYENITKHPTVRAIYADQLATEGIISQEEARTLEDAVAGKLRE
;
A
#
# COMPACT_ATOMS: atom_id res chain seq x y z
N ASP A 1 -13.21 -5.17 -24.37
CA ASP A 1 -13.71 -3.91 -24.92
C ASP A 1 -13.64 -2.77 -23.87
N TRP A 2 -14.35 -2.86 -22.71
CA TRP A 2 -14.41 -1.78 -21.72
C TRP A 2 -13.04 -1.26 -21.25
N LEU A 3 -12.11 -2.15 -20.87
CA LEU A 3 -10.74 -1.74 -20.46
C LEU A 3 -10.01 -1.04 -21.60
N TRP A 4 -10.15 -1.55 -22.82
CA TRP A 4 -9.58 -0.94 -24.00
C TRP A 4 -10.13 0.48 -24.21
N ASP A 5 -11.45 0.63 -24.15
CA ASP A 5 -12.10 1.94 -24.28
C ASP A 5 -11.65 2.93 -23.21
N GLN A 6 -11.46 2.47 -21.94
CA GLN A 6 -10.96 3.32 -20.86
C GLN A 6 -9.51 3.77 -21.10
N VAL A 7 -8.65 2.87 -21.59
CA VAL A 7 -7.23 3.18 -21.84
C VAL A 7 -7.09 4.10 -23.04
N GLU A 8 -7.74 3.81 -24.16
CA GLU A 8 -7.66 4.60 -25.39
C GLU A 8 -8.30 6.00 -25.25
N SER A 9 -9.33 6.13 -24.41
CA SER A 9 -9.97 7.43 -24.15
C SER A 9 -9.22 8.26 -23.11
N GLU A 10 -8.20 7.70 -22.44
CA GLU A 10 -7.48 8.31 -21.31
C GLU A 10 -8.40 8.79 -20.17
N SER A 11 -9.63 8.25 -20.09
CA SER A 11 -10.64 8.67 -19.10
C SER A 11 -10.21 8.44 -17.65
N HIS A 12 -9.34 7.45 -17.42
CA HIS A 12 -8.74 7.15 -16.12
C HIS A 12 -7.53 8.06 -15.79
N PHE A 13 -7.07 8.87 -16.76
CA PHE A 13 -5.91 9.77 -16.64
C PHE A 13 -6.32 11.24 -16.76
N PRO A 14 -7.24 11.75 -15.92
CA PRO A 14 -7.66 13.14 -15.99
C PRO A 14 -6.48 14.05 -15.64
N LYS A 15 -6.40 15.19 -16.32
CA LYS A 15 -5.42 16.22 -15.94
C LYS A 15 -5.65 16.65 -14.51
N MET A 16 -4.64 16.46 -13.68
CA MET A 16 -4.65 16.90 -12.30
C MET A 16 -4.51 18.42 -12.23
N ASN A 17 -5.31 19.07 -11.39
CA ASN A 17 -5.13 20.50 -11.12
C ASN A 17 -3.94 20.73 -10.16
N ALA A 18 -3.54 21.98 -9.96
CA ALA A 18 -2.41 22.33 -9.11
C ALA A 18 -2.60 21.91 -7.65
N THR A 19 -3.84 21.94 -7.13
CA THR A 19 -4.16 21.54 -5.76
C THR A 19 -3.97 20.02 -5.58
N ASP A 20 -4.48 19.22 -6.51
CA ASP A 20 -4.34 17.75 -6.46
C ASP A 20 -2.87 17.35 -6.56
N LYS A 21 -2.10 18.04 -7.41
CA LYS A 21 -0.65 17.80 -7.55
C LYS A 21 0.12 18.16 -6.28
N ALA A 22 -0.21 19.27 -5.65
CA ALA A 22 0.39 19.67 -4.37
C ALA A 22 0.03 18.68 -3.25
N GLU A 23 -1.20 18.16 -3.24
CA GLU A 23 -1.62 17.14 -2.27
C GLU A 23 -0.90 15.81 -2.50
N LEU A 24 -0.71 15.40 -3.74
CA LEU A 24 0.10 14.22 -4.06
C LEU A 24 1.53 14.35 -3.53
N LEU A 25 2.17 15.52 -3.75
CA LEU A 25 3.50 15.78 -3.19
C LEU A 25 3.50 15.76 -1.65
N ARG A 26 2.43 16.25 -1.02
CA ARG A 26 2.29 16.20 0.45
C ARG A 26 2.26 14.76 0.96
N HIS A 27 1.48 13.89 0.35
CA HIS A 27 1.42 12.47 0.73
C HIS A 27 2.78 11.75 0.54
N LEU A 28 3.47 12.04 -0.57
CA LEU A 28 4.82 11.51 -0.79
C LEU A 28 5.81 12.02 0.26
N SER A 29 5.70 13.31 0.64
CA SER A 29 6.56 13.91 1.65
C SER A 29 6.30 13.34 3.05
N GLU A 30 5.05 13.04 3.39
CA GLU A 30 4.67 12.39 4.64
C GLU A 30 5.23 10.95 4.70
N ALA A 31 5.11 10.19 3.62
CA ALA A 31 5.63 8.83 3.53
C ALA A 31 7.16 8.79 3.67
N GLU A 32 7.86 9.58 2.87
CA GLU A 32 9.33 9.67 2.92
C GLU A 32 9.83 10.23 4.26
N GLY A 33 9.14 11.26 4.78
CA GLY A 33 9.51 11.89 6.05
C GLY A 33 9.49 10.91 7.23
N LEU A 34 8.46 10.04 7.30
CA LEU A 34 8.40 8.99 8.32
C LEU A 34 9.55 7.99 8.16
N GLU A 35 9.83 7.52 6.93
CA GLU A 35 10.93 6.59 6.66
C GLU A 35 12.27 7.17 7.08
N GLN A 36 12.54 8.42 6.70
CA GLN A 36 13.78 9.09 7.05
C GLN A 36 13.91 9.38 8.55
N PHE A 37 12.80 9.73 9.21
CA PHE A 37 12.80 9.95 10.65
C PHE A 37 13.14 8.65 11.39
N LEU A 38 12.45 7.56 11.07
CA LEU A 38 12.70 6.26 11.68
C LEU A 38 14.13 5.77 11.43
N HIS A 39 14.65 6.02 10.22
CA HIS A 39 16.04 5.67 9.88
C HIS A 39 17.07 6.38 10.76
N LYS A 40 16.83 7.66 11.05
CA LYS A 40 17.75 8.49 11.86
C LYS A 40 17.59 8.25 13.36
N ALA A 41 16.35 8.15 13.84
CA ALA A 41 16.04 8.05 15.26
C ALA A 41 16.27 6.63 15.83
N TYR A 42 16.00 5.60 15.02
CA TYR A 42 16.03 4.20 15.44
C TYR A 42 16.99 3.38 14.57
N LEU A 43 18.24 3.82 14.51
CA LEU A 43 19.28 3.23 13.68
C LEU A 43 19.41 1.72 13.96
N GLY A 44 19.39 0.91 12.90
CA GLY A 44 19.53 -0.54 12.98
C GLY A 44 18.30 -1.30 13.49
N GLN A 45 17.24 -0.62 13.90
CA GLN A 45 15.98 -1.29 14.19
C GLN A 45 15.23 -1.63 12.89
N LYS A 46 14.61 -2.81 12.86
CA LYS A 46 13.78 -3.23 11.74
C LYS A 46 12.58 -2.28 11.59
N ARG A 47 12.30 -1.82 10.37
CA ARG A 47 11.13 -1.05 10.02
C ARG A 47 10.50 -1.49 8.69
N PHE A 48 11.22 -2.35 7.93
CA PHE A 48 10.80 -2.83 6.62
C PHE A 48 10.36 -1.70 5.70
N SER A 49 11.31 -0.83 5.39
CA SER A 49 11.10 0.43 4.69
C SER A 49 10.32 0.28 3.39
N LEU A 50 9.42 1.24 3.15
CA LEU A 50 8.65 1.38 1.92
C LEU A 50 9.44 2.07 0.79
N GLU A 51 10.59 2.68 1.10
CA GLU A 51 11.36 3.48 0.15
C GLU A 51 11.67 2.73 -1.16
N GLY A 52 11.30 3.37 -2.26
CA GLY A 52 11.31 2.83 -3.62
C GLY A 52 9.95 2.37 -4.13
N THR A 53 8.94 2.31 -3.24
CA THR A 53 7.53 2.07 -3.57
C THR A 53 6.59 3.01 -2.80
N ASP A 54 7.08 4.19 -2.43
CA ASP A 54 6.40 5.19 -1.59
C ASP A 54 5.09 5.70 -2.20
N ALA A 55 4.96 5.62 -3.52
CA ALA A 55 3.72 5.92 -4.24
C ALA A 55 2.51 5.09 -3.76
N LEU A 56 2.74 3.97 -3.05
CA LEU A 56 1.66 3.20 -2.42
C LEU A 56 0.80 4.08 -1.50
N VAL A 57 1.41 5.00 -0.74
CA VAL A 57 0.65 5.82 0.23
C VAL A 57 -0.39 6.69 -0.47
N PRO A 58 -0.04 7.58 -1.43
CA PRO A 58 -1.05 8.33 -2.16
C PRO A 58 -2.00 7.45 -2.98
N MET A 59 -1.56 6.29 -3.48
CA MET A 59 -2.45 5.32 -4.14
C MET A 59 -3.53 4.80 -3.19
N LEU A 60 -3.19 4.46 -1.96
CA LEU A 60 -4.16 4.02 -0.94
C LEU A 60 -5.10 5.15 -0.52
N HIS A 61 -4.61 6.38 -0.43
CA HIS A 61 -5.46 7.54 -0.20
C HIS A 61 -6.54 7.65 -1.27
N LEU A 62 -6.13 7.59 -2.54
CA LEU A 62 -7.05 7.73 -3.67
C LEU A 62 -8.02 6.54 -3.78
N VAL A 63 -7.56 5.30 -3.61
CA VAL A 63 -8.45 4.13 -3.75
C VAL A 63 -9.55 4.13 -2.69
N ILE A 64 -9.24 4.54 -1.45
CA ILE A 64 -10.22 4.68 -0.37
C ILE A 64 -11.25 5.76 -0.71
N GLU A 65 -10.80 6.89 -1.26
CA GLU A 65 -11.69 7.94 -1.75
C GLU A 65 -12.61 7.43 -2.87
N LYS A 66 -12.07 6.71 -3.86
CA LYS A 66 -12.87 6.14 -4.95
C LYS A 66 -13.88 5.11 -4.46
N ILE A 67 -13.51 4.29 -3.48
CA ILE A 67 -14.42 3.36 -2.84
C ILE A 67 -15.56 4.12 -2.13
N ALA A 68 -15.25 5.18 -1.38
CA ALA A 68 -16.26 6.00 -0.74
C ALA A 68 -17.19 6.69 -1.75
N GLN A 69 -16.65 7.21 -2.86
CA GLN A 69 -17.42 7.76 -3.97
C GLN A 69 -18.39 6.76 -4.60
N ALA A 70 -18.01 5.49 -4.63
CA ALA A 70 -18.86 4.39 -5.10
C ALA A 70 -19.85 3.86 -4.05
N GLY A 71 -19.95 4.52 -2.88
CA GLY A 71 -20.87 4.12 -1.79
C GLY A 71 -20.26 3.16 -0.76
N GLY A 72 -18.95 2.91 -0.82
CA GLY A 72 -18.24 2.08 0.14
C GLY A 72 -18.25 2.69 1.55
N GLN A 73 -18.41 1.85 2.55
CA GLN A 73 -18.51 2.24 3.96
C GLN A 73 -17.32 1.76 4.78
N GLU A 74 -16.64 0.73 4.29
CA GLU A 74 -15.51 0.12 4.98
C GLU A 74 -14.51 -0.48 3.99
N VAL A 75 -13.22 -0.31 4.30
CA VAL A 75 -12.11 -0.95 3.61
C VAL A 75 -11.39 -1.87 4.60
N ILE A 76 -11.11 -3.10 4.18
CA ILE A 76 -10.34 -4.07 4.95
C ILE A 76 -9.02 -4.32 4.21
N LEU A 77 -7.92 -3.97 4.86
CA LEU A 77 -6.57 -4.09 4.32
C LEU A 77 -5.89 -5.35 4.84
N GLY A 78 -5.28 -6.10 3.93
CA GLY A 78 -4.33 -7.18 4.25
C GLY A 78 -2.97 -6.89 3.65
N MET A 79 -1.92 -7.00 4.45
CA MET A 79 -0.55 -6.78 3.97
C MET A 79 0.48 -7.49 4.83
N ALA A 80 1.66 -7.72 4.25
CA ALA A 80 2.85 -8.15 4.98
C ALA A 80 3.48 -6.97 5.76
N HIS A 81 4.75 -7.10 6.11
CA HIS A 81 5.47 -6.14 6.96
C HIS A 81 5.92 -4.86 6.22
N ARG A 82 6.26 -4.94 4.91
CA ARG A 82 6.85 -3.81 4.17
C ARG A 82 5.86 -2.67 3.97
N GLY A 83 6.25 -1.47 4.44
CA GLY A 83 5.40 -0.28 4.39
C GLY A 83 4.28 -0.27 5.43
N ARG A 84 4.18 -1.28 6.32
CA ARG A 84 3.09 -1.38 7.29
C ARG A 84 3.04 -0.17 8.24
N LEU A 85 4.18 0.37 8.64
CA LEU A 85 4.24 1.54 9.51
C LEU A 85 3.65 2.78 8.84
N ASN A 86 3.94 2.98 7.55
CA ASN A 86 3.34 4.03 6.74
C ASN A 86 1.82 3.85 6.60
N VAL A 87 1.36 2.63 6.36
CA VAL A 87 -0.09 2.32 6.25
C VAL A 87 -0.80 2.54 7.58
N LEU A 88 -0.22 2.09 8.70
CA LEU A 88 -0.77 2.33 10.04
C LEU A 88 -0.99 3.82 10.31
N THR A 89 -0.01 4.64 10.00
CA THR A 89 -0.04 6.07 10.31
C THR A 89 -0.85 6.87 9.29
N HIS A 90 -0.50 6.78 8.03
CA HIS A 90 -1.07 7.68 7.01
C HIS A 90 -2.40 7.21 6.44
N ILE A 91 -2.71 5.92 6.55
CA ILE A 91 -3.94 5.34 6.00
C ILE A 91 -4.95 5.03 7.09
N VAL A 92 -4.54 4.30 8.14
CA VAL A 92 -5.43 3.94 9.25
C VAL A 92 -5.60 5.10 10.24
N GLY A 93 -4.57 5.93 10.43
CA GLY A 93 -4.61 7.12 11.27
C GLY A 93 -4.10 6.92 12.70
N ILE A 94 -3.22 5.93 12.91
CA ILE A 94 -2.45 5.82 14.16
C ILE A 94 -1.52 7.02 14.28
N SER A 95 -1.51 7.68 15.43
CA SER A 95 -0.66 8.85 15.63
C SER A 95 0.83 8.50 15.62
N TYR A 96 1.67 9.47 15.25
CA TYR A 96 3.13 9.28 15.31
C TYR A 96 3.58 8.90 16.72
N GLY A 97 3.02 9.54 17.77
CA GLY A 97 3.36 9.21 19.15
C GLY A 97 3.07 7.77 19.53
N GLU A 98 1.90 7.24 19.12
CA GLU A 98 1.56 5.81 19.36
C GLU A 98 2.50 4.88 18.59
N LEU A 99 2.82 5.20 17.33
CA LEU A 99 3.76 4.41 16.53
C LEU A 99 5.17 4.43 17.12
N LEU A 100 5.67 5.60 17.52
CA LEU A 100 7.04 5.74 18.03
C LEU A 100 7.20 5.09 19.41
N ALA A 101 6.16 5.09 20.24
CA ALA A 101 6.17 4.40 21.53
C ALA A 101 6.48 2.89 21.39
N GLU A 102 6.10 2.26 20.27
CA GLU A 102 6.44 0.87 20.00
C GLU A 102 7.93 0.65 19.71
N PHE A 103 8.66 1.68 19.29
CA PHE A 103 10.11 1.64 19.08
C PHE A 103 10.90 1.84 20.39
N GLU A 104 10.34 2.56 21.33
CA GLU A 104 10.99 2.86 22.62
C GLU A 104 10.93 1.70 23.61
N GLY A 105 10.09 0.71 23.32
CA GLY A 105 9.90 -0.46 24.19
C GLY A 105 8.94 -0.21 25.36
N PRO A 106 8.67 -1.21 26.18
CA PRO A 106 7.74 -1.08 27.29
C PRO A 106 8.25 -0.03 28.29
N SER A 107 7.52 1.07 28.40
CA SER A 107 7.78 2.07 29.44
C SER A 107 7.53 1.45 30.79
N TYR A 108 8.54 1.48 31.65
CA TYR A 108 8.45 1.04 33.02
C TYR A 108 7.58 2.01 33.82
N GLN A 109 6.29 1.78 33.86
CA GLN A 109 5.39 2.51 34.75
C GLN A 109 5.06 1.64 35.98
N GLY A 110 5.75 1.94 37.06
CA GLY A 110 5.30 1.55 38.41
C GLY A 110 5.24 0.05 38.71
N GLY A 111 6.21 -0.76 38.28
CA GLY A 111 6.39 -2.12 38.76
C GLY A 111 5.61 -3.24 38.04
N GLN A 112 4.84 -2.94 37.02
CA GLN A 112 4.28 -3.91 36.07
C GLN A 112 4.93 -3.76 34.71
N LEU A 113 5.58 -4.83 34.23
CA LEU A 113 6.01 -4.94 32.84
C LEU A 113 4.76 -5.12 31.99
N ASP A 114 4.42 -4.11 31.20
CA ASP A 114 3.50 -4.31 30.08
C ASP A 114 4.29 -5.02 28.95
N ILE A 115 4.15 -6.34 28.90
CA ILE A 115 4.80 -7.21 27.91
C ILE A 115 4.05 -7.22 26.56
N SER A 116 3.13 -6.30 26.33
CA SER A 116 2.36 -6.22 25.09
C SER A 116 3.16 -5.75 23.88
N GLY A 117 4.40 -5.34 24.05
CA GLY A 117 5.25 -4.80 22.98
C GLY A 117 6.66 -5.38 22.93
N THR A 118 6.85 -6.63 22.55
CA THR A 118 8.19 -7.14 22.21
C THR A 118 8.46 -6.99 20.72
N GLY A 119 9.47 -6.21 20.42
CA GLY A 119 10.22 -5.91 19.17
C GLY A 119 9.74 -6.40 17.79
N ASP A 120 9.23 -7.59 17.67
CA ASP A 120 8.78 -8.17 16.39
C ASP A 120 7.25 -8.05 16.18
N VAL A 121 6.50 -7.75 17.22
CA VAL A 121 5.02 -7.74 17.21
C VAL A 121 4.45 -6.53 16.48
N LYS A 122 5.15 -5.39 16.50
CA LYS A 122 4.69 -4.14 15.84
C LYS A 122 4.39 -4.28 14.34
N TYR A 123 5.04 -5.24 13.64
CA TYR A 123 4.81 -5.50 12.22
C TYR A 123 3.63 -6.45 11.95
N HIS A 124 2.98 -6.94 12.99
CA HIS A 124 1.86 -7.88 12.93
C HIS A 124 0.56 -7.32 13.49
N HIS A 125 0.62 -6.18 14.18
CA HIS A 125 -0.56 -5.56 14.78
C HIS A 125 -1.56 -5.14 13.71
N GLY A 126 -2.83 -5.46 13.98
CA GLY A 126 -3.96 -4.86 13.29
C GLY A 126 -4.33 -3.51 13.91
N ALA A 127 -5.02 -2.69 13.14
CA ALA A 127 -5.52 -1.41 13.62
C ALA A 127 -6.83 -1.05 12.91
N ARG A 128 -7.63 -0.20 13.58
CA ARG A 128 -8.89 0.32 13.03
C ARG A 128 -8.88 1.82 13.14
N GLY A 129 -9.35 2.46 12.08
CA GLY A 129 -9.53 3.90 12.04
C GLY A 129 -10.75 4.29 11.24
N THR A 130 -10.96 5.60 11.19
CA THR A 130 -12.01 6.21 10.36
C THR A 130 -11.42 7.39 9.64
N ARG A 131 -11.86 7.60 8.40
CA ARG A 131 -11.46 8.75 7.61
C ARG A 131 -12.68 9.52 7.15
N VAL A 132 -12.64 10.83 7.33
CA VAL A 132 -13.64 11.73 6.76
C VAL A 132 -13.24 12.01 5.31
N ILE A 133 -14.15 11.79 4.39
CA ILE A 133 -14.00 12.12 2.98
C ILE A 133 -14.94 13.30 2.68
N ASP A 134 -14.37 14.40 2.21
CA ASP A 134 -15.11 15.63 1.99
C ASP A 134 -16.34 15.42 1.09
N GLY A 135 -17.48 15.85 1.58
CA GLY A 135 -18.77 15.70 0.89
C GLY A 135 -19.38 14.29 0.84
N LEU A 136 -18.66 13.25 1.31
CA LEU A 136 -19.10 11.85 1.25
C LEU A 136 -19.34 11.21 2.63
N GLY A 137 -18.85 11.85 3.71
CA GLY A 137 -18.98 11.32 5.07
C GLY A 137 -17.77 10.52 5.53
N THR A 138 -17.98 9.53 6.39
CA THR A 138 -16.91 8.77 7.05
C THR A 138 -16.84 7.34 6.52
N ILE A 139 -15.67 6.91 6.14
CA ILE A 139 -15.37 5.52 5.79
C ILE A 139 -14.51 4.87 6.90
N ARG A 140 -14.82 3.62 7.24
CA ARG A 140 -14.02 2.81 8.19
C ARG A 140 -12.87 2.15 7.45
N ILE A 141 -11.72 2.08 8.12
CA ILE A 141 -10.52 1.42 7.60
C ILE A 141 -10.05 0.44 8.65
N GLU A 142 -9.89 -0.82 8.29
CA GLU A 142 -9.30 -1.83 9.14
C GLU A 142 -8.09 -2.46 8.46
N LEU A 143 -6.94 -2.38 9.09
CA LEU A 143 -5.77 -3.17 8.75
C LEU A 143 -5.79 -4.44 9.58
N ALA A 144 -5.96 -5.59 8.94
CA ALA A 144 -6.02 -6.86 9.63
C ALA A 144 -4.65 -7.21 10.26
N PRO A 145 -4.64 -7.81 11.46
CA PRO A 145 -3.42 -8.39 12.02
C PRO A 145 -2.98 -9.56 11.13
N ASN A 146 -1.67 -9.75 10.99
CA ASN A 146 -1.13 -10.82 10.15
C ASN A 146 -0.05 -11.62 10.88
N PRO A 147 0.14 -12.91 10.58
CA PRO A 147 1.28 -13.68 11.04
C PRO A 147 2.53 -13.38 10.18
N SER A 148 3.68 -13.92 10.59
CA SER A 148 4.91 -13.90 9.77
C SER A 148 4.81 -14.75 8.48
N HIS A 149 3.80 -15.62 8.38
CA HIS A 149 3.53 -16.40 7.19
C HIS A 149 2.98 -15.48 6.10
N LEU A 150 3.81 -15.21 5.10
CA LEU A 150 3.46 -14.29 4.00
C LEU A 150 2.23 -14.81 3.25
N GLU A 151 1.40 -13.89 2.77
CA GLU A 151 0.19 -14.10 1.97
C GLU A 151 -0.97 -14.83 2.68
N PHE A 152 -0.78 -15.43 3.86
CA PHE A 152 -1.86 -16.11 4.58
C PHE A 152 -2.96 -15.18 5.08
N ILE A 153 -2.69 -13.90 5.14
CA ILE A 153 -3.70 -12.87 5.44
C ILE A 153 -4.74 -12.71 4.31
N ASN A 154 -4.40 -13.08 3.08
CA ASN A 154 -5.25 -12.83 1.91
C ASN A 154 -6.63 -13.50 2.03
N PRO A 155 -6.75 -14.81 2.21
CA PRO A 155 -8.06 -15.45 2.37
C PRO A 155 -8.77 -15.02 3.66
N VAL A 156 -8.02 -14.62 4.70
CA VAL A 156 -8.60 -14.09 5.95
C VAL A 156 -9.32 -12.78 5.69
N VAL A 157 -8.68 -11.83 5.00
CA VAL A 157 -9.28 -10.53 4.64
C VAL A 157 -10.50 -10.72 3.74
N ALA A 158 -10.42 -11.61 2.75
CA ALA A 158 -11.57 -11.96 1.91
C ALA A 158 -12.75 -12.51 2.77
N GLY A 159 -12.47 -13.40 3.71
CA GLY A 159 -13.46 -13.92 4.65
C GLY A 159 -14.05 -12.86 5.58
N MET A 160 -13.22 -11.92 6.08
CA MET A 160 -13.67 -10.78 6.88
C MET A 160 -14.60 -9.86 6.08
N ALA A 161 -14.23 -9.51 4.84
CA ALA A 161 -15.05 -8.69 3.96
C ALA A 161 -16.39 -9.38 3.68
N ARG A 162 -16.36 -10.64 3.27
CA ARG A 162 -17.57 -11.42 2.99
C ARG A 162 -18.50 -11.47 4.20
N SER A 163 -17.98 -11.78 5.38
CA SER A 163 -18.79 -11.84 6.61
C SER A 163 -19.52 -10.53 6.91
N ARG A 164 -18.89 -9.38 6.62
CA ARG A 164 -19.50 -8.06 6.87
C ARG A 164 -20.44 -7.61 5.75
N GLN A 165 -20.22 -8.08 4.52
CA GLN A 165 -21.13 -7.85 3.40
C GLN A 165 -22.49 -8.53 3.61
N PHE A 166 -22.51 -9.67 4.30
CA PHE A 166 -23.74 -10.34 4.71
C PHE A 166 -24.19 -9.81 6.07
N LYS A 167 -25.14 -8.90 6.11
CA LYS A 167 -25.77 -8.48 7.35
C LYS A 167 -26.61 -9.65 7.90
N THR A 168 -26.13 -10.28 8.95
CA THR A 168 -26.60 -11.52 9.54
C THR A 168 -27.97 -11.47 10.23
N THR A 169 -28.71 -10.38 10.17
CA THR A 169 -29.91 -10.20 10.99
C THR A 169 -31.25 -10.18 10.25
N GLU A 170 -31.27 -10.21 8.95
CA GLU A 170 -32.54 -10.25 8.19
C GLU A 170 -32.39 -11.16 6.97
N ASN A 171 -33.17 -12.24 6.98
CA ASN A 171 -33.29 -13.23 5.92
C ASN A 171 -33.21 -12.65 4.51
N ASP A 172 -32.41 -13.30 3.65
CA ASP A 172 -32.43 -13.19 2.18
C ASP A 172 -32.00 -11.85 1.54
N ARG A 173 -31.29 -10.95 2.21
CA ARG A 173 -30.68 -9.84 1.48
C ARG A 173 -29.38 -10.29 0.80
N PRO A 174 -29.19 -9.98 -0.50
CA PRO A 174 -27.93 -10.21 -1.17
C PRO A 174 -26.78 -9.47 -0.46
N ALA A 175 -25.57 -10.02 -0.55
CA ALA A 175 -24.39 -9.35 -0.02
C ALA A 175 -24.24 -7.96 -0.66
N ASP A 176 -23.91 -6.95 0.17
CA ASP A 176 -23.55 -5.64 -0.34
C ASP A 176 -22.03 -5.58 -0.58
N THR A 177 -21.63 -5.99 -1.76
CA THR A 177 -20.23 -6.07 -2.19
C THR A 177 -19.58 -4.70 -2.37
N HIS A 178 -20.37 -3.64 -2.53
CA HIS A 178 -19.87 -2.27 -2.63
C HIS A 178 -19.62 -1.65 -1.25
N ALA A 179 -20.40 -2.03 -0.23
CA ALA A 179 -20.26 -1.44 1.10
C ALA A 179 -18.94 -1.78 1.78
N ILE A 180 -18.43 -3.01 1.59
CA ILE A 180 -17.21 -3.50 2.25
C ILE A 180 -16.23 -4.00 1.19
N VAL A 181 -15.07 -3.34 1.07
CA VAL A 181 -14.10 -3.61 0.00
C VAL A 181 -12.79 -4.13 0.58
N PRO A 182 -12.35 -5.33 0.19
CA PRO A 182 -11.02 -5.84 0.52
C PRO A 182 -9.94 -5.22 -0.37
N ILE A 183 -8.79 -4.90 0.22
CA ILE A 183 -7.58 -4.50 -0.47
C ILE A 183 -6.44 -5.37 0.05
N LEU A 184 -5.65 -5.94 -0.86
CA LEU A 184 -4.50 -6.76 -0.52
C LEU A 184 -3.21 -6.14 -1.07
N ILE A 185 -2.18 -6.10 -0.22
CA ILE A 185 -0.87 -5.55 -0.56
C ILE A 185 0.15 -6.68 -0.42
N HIS A 186 0.74 -7.08 -1.54
CA HIS A 186 1.64 -8.21 -1.69
C HIS A 186 3.09 -7.76 -1.84
N GLY A 187 4.03 -8.59 -1.42
CA GLY A 187 5.41 -8.53 -1.90
C GLY A 187 5.54 -9.34 -3.20
N ASP A 188 6.35 -8.88 -4.14
CA ASP A 188 6.48 -9.50 -5.48
C ASP A 188 6.94 -10.96 -5.43
N ALA A 189 7.94 -11.27 -4.60
CA ALA A 189 8.47 -12.62 -4.48
C ALA A 189 7.45 -13.58 -3.85
N ALA A 190 6.76 -13.16 -2.79
CA ALA A 190 5.75 -13.97 -2.12
C ALA A 190 4.51 -14.17 -3.01
N CYS A 191 4.06 -13.12 -3.69
CA CYS A 191 2.92 -13.18 -4.61
C CYS A 191 3.12 -14.22 -5.71
N ALA A 192 4.31 -14.30 -6.27
CA ALA A 192 4.62 -15.24 -7.35
C ALA A 192 4.83 -16.68 -6.85
N ALA A 193 5.26 -16.89 -5.59
CA ALA A 193 5.75 -18.17 -5.12
C ALA A 193 4.88 -18.88 -4.08
N GLU A 194 4.07 -18.12 -3.30
CA GLU A 194 3.27 -18.71 -2.24
C GLU A 194 1.96 -19.28 -2.77
N GLY A 195 1.75 -20.60 -2.58
CA GLY A 195 0.58 -21.31 -3.11
C GLY A 195 -0.77 -20.75 -2.65
N VAL A 196 -0.82 -20.16 -1.45
CA VAL A 196 -2.03 -19.53 -0.90
C VAL A 196 -2.52 -18.34 -1.74
N VAL A 197 -1.66 -17.70 -2.53
CA VAL A 197 -2.07 -16.64 -3.46
C VAL A 197 -2.96 -17.23 -4.56
N ALA A 198 -2.52 -18.34 -5.19
CA ALA A 198 -3.31 -19.06 -6.18
C ALA A 198 -4.67 -19.53 -5.62
N GLU A 199 -4.66 -20.06 -4.38
CA GLU A 199 -5.87 -20.47 -3.68
C GLU A 199 -6.81 -19.28 -3.45
N THR A 200 -6.29 -18.14 -3.02
CA THR A 200 -7.09 -16.91 -2.82
C THR A 200 -7.70 -16.41 -4.12
N LEU A 201 -6.91 -16.31 -5.19
CA LEU A 201 -7.41 -15.88 -6.49
C LEU A 201 -8.49 -16.84 -7.04
N ASN A 202 -8.38 -18.15 -6.75
CA ASN A 202 -9.40 -19.12 -7.12
C ASN A 202 -10.73 -18.90 -6.39
N LEU A 203 -10.75 -18.26 -5.23
CA LEU A 203 -11.98 -17.96 -4.48
C LEU A 203 -12.79 -16.81 -5.10
N ALA A 204 -12.17 -15.92 -5.86
CA ALA A 204 -12.72 -14.63 -6.29
C ALA A 204 -14.10 -14.72 -6.94
N ARG A 205 -14.32 -15.73 -7.81
CA ARG A 205 -15.57 -15.92 -8.58
C ARG A 205 -16.43 -17.07 -8.10
N LEU A 206 -16.10 -17.68 -6.96
CA LEU A 206 -16.92 -18.77 -6.40
C LEU A 206 -18.09 -18.19 -5.60
N ASN A 207 -19.30 -18.64 -5.88
CA ASN A 207 -20.53 -18.14 -5.23
C ASN A 207 -20.47 -18.17 -3.70
N GLY A 208 -19.78 -19.16 -3.11
CA GLY A 208 -19.60 -19.28 -1.67
C GLY A 208 -18.58 -18.34 -1.07
N TYR A 209 -17.70 -17.73 -1.87
CA TYR A 209 -16.49 -17.02 -1.40
C TYR A 209 -16.31 -15.62 -2.00
N GLY A 210 -16.88 -15.34 -3.17
CA GLY A 210 -16.73 -14.06 -3.87
C GLY A 210 -17.11 -12.87 -3.00
N VAL A 211 -16.37 -11.79 -3.14
CA VAL A 211 -16.48 -10.54 -2.35
C VAL A 211 -16.77 -9.31 -3.21
N GLY A 212 -17.14 -9.51 -4.48
CA GLY A 212 -17.34 -8.41 -5.43
C GLY A 212 -16.05 -7.71 -5.83
N GLY A 213 -14.98 -8.48 -5.90
CA GLY A 213 -13.65 -8.05 -6.31
C GLY A 213 -12.78 -7.52 -5.18
N THR A 214 -11.51 -7.86 -5.26
CA THR A 214 -10.42 -7.37 -4.43
C THR A 214 -9.51 -6.48 -5.28
N ILE A 215 -9.03 -5.38 -4.72
CA ILE A 215 -7.98 -4.59 -5.36
C ILE A 215 -6.63 -5.04 -4.78
N HIS A 216 -5.77 -5.57 -5.65
CA HIS A 216 -4.45 -6.06 -5.29
C HIS A 216 -3.37 -5.06 -5.67
N PHE A 217 -2.48 -4.75 -4.75
CA PHE A 217 -1.25 -4.01 -5.00
C PHE A 217 -0.06 -4.95 -4.82
N ILE A 218 0.79 -5.08 -5.81
CA ILE A 218 2.05 -5.81 -5.68
C ILE A 218 3.17 -4.78 -5.53
N LEU A 219 3.80 -4.74 -4.36
CA LEU A 219 5.01 -3.94 -4.14
C LEU A 219 6.19 -4.66 -4.79
N ASN A 220 6.33 -4.46 -6.10
CA ASN A 220 7.33 -5.12 -6.91
C ASN A 220 8.67 -4.38 -6.81
N ASN A 221 9.38 -4.62 -5.72
CA ASN A 221 10.70 -4.05 -5.51
C ASN A 221 11.84 -4.85 -6.17
N GLN A 222 11.49 -5.88 -6.94
CA GLN A 222 12.38 -6.66 -7.80
C GLN A 222 13.50 -7.40 -7.06
N VAL A 223 13.28 -7.72 -5.79
CA VAL A 223 14.20 -8.57 -5.01
C VAL A 223 13.43 -9.32 -3.93
N GLY A 224 13.58 -10.64 -3.87
CA GLY A 224 13.00 -11.48 -2.83
C GLY A 224 14.05 -11.87 -1.80
N PHE A 225 14.05 -11.27 -0.60
CA PHE A 225 15.11 -11.42 0.40
C PHE A 225 16.48 -11.04 -0.20
N THR A 226 17.20 -12.00 -0.79
CA THR A 226 18.49 -11.81 -1.47
C THR A 226 18.51 -12.43 -2.90
N THR A 227 17.32 -12.73 -3.44
CA THR A 227 17.16 -13.44 -4.71
C THR A 227 16.64 -12.50 -5.78
N ASP A 228 17.31 -12.45 -6.92
CA ASP A 228 16.89 -11.70 -8.09
C ASP A 228 15.61 -12.28 -8.72
N PRO A 229 14.81 -11.47 -9.43
CA PRO A 229 13.58 -11.96 -10.06
C PRO A 229 13.81 -13.12 -11.02
N ARG A 230 14.94 -13.14 -11.74
CA ARG A 230 15.29 -14.20 -12.71
C ARG A 230 15.53 -15.57 -12.06
N GLU A 231 15.91 -15.56 -10.79
CA GLU A 231 16.12 -16.77 -9.99
C GLU A 231 14.94 -17.08 -9.07
N GLY A 232 14.08 -16.09 -8.81
CA GLY A 232 12.94 -16.18 -7.91
C GLY A 232 11.63 -16.62 -8.55
N ARG A 233 11.48 -16.44 -9.87
CA ARG A 233 10.26 -16.83 -10.60
C ARG A 233 10.54 -17.18 -12.06
N SER A 234 9.72 -18.08 -12.61
CA SER A 234 9.79 -18.48 -14.03
C SER A 234 9.06 -17.50 -14.96
N THR A 235 8.19 -16.66 -14.41
CA THR A 235 7.38 -15.69 -15.16
C THR A 235 8.12 -14.36 -15.31
N VAL A 236 7.71 -13.56 -16.30
CA VAL A 236 8.29 -12.22 -16.52
C VAL A 236 7.91 -11.29 -15.37
N TYR A 237 6.64 -11.30 -14.97
CA TYR A 237 6.11 -10.44 -13.90
C TYR A 237 5.66 -11.25 -12.69
N ALA A 238 5.76 -10.65 -11.51
CA ALA A 238 5.26 -11.23 -10.27
C ALA A 238 3.75 -11.47 -10.30
N SER A 239 3.04 -10.64 -11.05
CA SER A 239 1.59 -10.65 -11.25
C SER A 239 1.08 -11.66 -12.28
N ASP A 240 1.96 -12.38 -12.98
CA ASP A 240 1.55 -13.28 -14.08
C ASP A 240 0.63 -14.41 -13.63
N LEU A 241 0.64 -14.77 -12.35
CA LEU A 241 -0.31 -15.74 -11.79
C LEU A 241 -1.77 -15.31 -12.00
N ALA A 242 -2.06 -14.01 -11.85
CA ALA A 242 -3.42 -13.45 -11.99
C ALA A 242 -4.00 -13.66 -13.40
N LYS A 243 -3.15 -13.71 -14.43
CA LYS A 243 -3.55 -13.94 -15.82
C LYS A 243 -4.24 -15.29 -16.02
N GLY A 244 -3.80 -16.32 -15.27
CA GLY A 244 -4.43 -17.64 -15.29
C GLY A 244 -5.89 -17.66 -14.81
N TYR A 245 -6.26 -16.68 -14.00
CA TYR A 245 -7.62 -16.47 -13.51
C TYR A 245 -8.41 -15.44 -14.32
N GLY A 246 -7.83 -14.88 -15.37
CA GLY A 246 -8.46 -13.84 -16.20
C GLY A 246 -8.64 -12.52 -15.46
N ILE A 247 -7.82 -12.27 -14.45
CA ILE A 247 -7.82 -11.02 -13.68
C ILE A 247 -6.94 -10.01 -14.42
N PRO A 248 -7.41 -8.78 -14.68
CA PRO A 248 -6.61 -7.75 -15.34
C PRO A 248 -5.45 -7.30 -14.44
N VAL A 249 -4.33 -7.01 -15.09
CA VAL A 249 -3.11 -6.54 -14.46
C VAL A 249 -2.65 -5.26 -15.13
N LEU A 250 -2.34 -4.25 -14.34
CA LEU A 250 -1.70 -3.01 -14.79
C LEU A 250 -0.33 -2.87 -14.14
N HIS A 251 0.70 -2.72 -14.95
CA HIS A 251 2.05 -2.41 -14.47
C HIS A 251 2.26 -0.90 -14.48
N VAL A 252 2.76 -0.36 -13.38
CA VAL A 252 3.05 1.07 -13.28
C VAL A 252 4.41 1.29 -12.61
N ASN A 253 5.17 2.27 -13.13
CA ASN A 253 6.44 2.67 -12.53
C ASN A 253 6.18 3.47 -11.24
N ALA A 254 6.77 3.04 -10.13
CA ALA A 254 6.63 3.69 -8.82
C ALA A 254 7.20 5.13 -8.79
N ASP A 255 8.08 5.48 -9.72
CA ASP A 255 8.62 6.84 -9.84
C ASP A 255 7.68 7.80 -10.60
N ASP A 256 6.66 7.28 -11.29
CA ASP A 256 5.63 8.09 -11.94
C ASP A 256 4.39 8.20 -11.06
N ALA A 257 4.42 9.17 -10.16
CA ALA A 257 3.38 9.34 -9.17
C ALA A 257 1.98 9.61 -9.77
N GLU A 258 1.89 10.35 -10.88
CA GLU A 258 0.61 10.63 -11.54
C GLU A 258 0.06 9.39 -12.26
N ALA A 259 0.93 8.59 -12.91
CA ALA A 259 0.53 7.32 -13.51
C ALA A 259 0.08 6.30 -12.43
N CYS A 260 0.71 6.31 -11.24
CA CYS A 260 0.28 5.51 -10.11
C CYS A 260 -1.17 5.83 -9.70
N LEU A 261 -1.54 7.11 -9.65
CA LEU A 261 -2.92 7.51 -9.36
C LEU A 261 -3.90 7.15 -10.50
N ALA A 262 -3.45 7.23 -11.75
CA ALA A 262 -4.26 6.78 -12.90
C ALA A 262 -4.56 5.27 -12.83
N ALA A 263 -3.56 4.47 -12.48
CA ALA A 263 -3.74 3.03 -12.25
C ALA A 263 -4.82 2.72 -11.20
N VAL A 264 -4.82 3.48 -10.11
CA VAL A 264 -5.84 3.35 -9.06
C VAL A 264 -7.24 3.70 -9.57
N ARG A 265 -7.38 4.78 -10.35
CA ARG A 265 -8.67 5.18 -10.91
C ARG A 265 -9.25 4.07 -11.81
N LEU A 266 -8.42 3.49 -12.66
CA LEU A 266 -8.83 2.39 -13.52
C LEU A 266 -9.23 1.15 -12.72
N ALA A 267 -8.42 0.75 -11.74
CA ALA A 267 -8.69 -0.41 -10.89
C ALA A 267 -10.00 -0.24 -10.08
N ALA A 268 -10.21 0.93 -9.48
CA ALA A 268 -11.42 1.22 -8.73
C ALA A 268 -12.67 1.24 -9.63
N ALA A 269 -12.57 1.83 -10.82
CA ALA A 269 -13.66 1.85 -11.80
C ALA A 269 -13.98 0.43 -12.32
N TYR A 270 -12.95 -0.37 -12.62
CA TYR A 270 -13.12 -1.76 -13.04
C TYR A 270 -13.84 -2.59 -11.98
N ARG A 271 -13.34 -2.56 -10.74
CA ARG A 271 -13.98 -3.26 -9.63
C ARG A 271 -15.42 -2.83 -9.43
N SER A 272 -15.69 -1.53 -9.45
CA SER A 272 -17.05 -1.02 -9.28
C SER A 272 -18.00 -1.44 -10.40
N HIS A 273 -17.48 -1.60 -11.62
CA HIS A 273 -18.29 -1.95 -12.78
C HIS A 273 -18.52 -3.46 -12.94
N PHE A 274 -17.48 -4.27 -12.66
CA PHE A 274 -17.51 -5.71 -12.90
C PHE A 274 -17.65 -6.54 -11.62
N GLU A 275 -17.48 -5.96 -10.46
CA GLU A 275 -17.41 -6.65 -9.17
C GLU A 275 -16.37 -7.79 -9.18
N ASP A 276 -15.21 -7.53 -9.76
CA ASP A 276 -14.15 -8.51 -9.99
C ASP A 276 -12.79 -7.97 -9.53
N ASP A 277 -11.83 -8.89 -9.35
CA ASP A 277 -10.49 -8.54 -8.89
C ASP A 277 -9.73 -7.72 -9.93
N PHE A 278 -8.81 -6.87 -9.44
CA PHE A 278 -7.88 -6.11 -10.28
C PHE A 278 -6.51 -6.04 -9.61
N VAL A 279 -5.44 -6.22 -10.38
CA VAL A 279 -4.07 -6.18 -9.88
C VAL A 279 -3.34 -4.94 -10.40
N ILE A 280 -2.72 -4.19 -9.50
CA ILE A 280 -1.76 -3.14 -9.81
C ILE A 280 -0.38 -3.64 -9.39
N ASP A 281 0.49 -3.84 -10.37
CA ASP A 281 1.89 -4.22 -10.18
C ASP A 281 2.72 -2.93 -10.13
N LEU A 282 3.02 -2.45 -8.92
CA LEU A 282 3.79 -1.25 -8.65
C LEU A 282 5.27 -1.56 -8.73
N VAL A 283 5.87 -1.32 -9.89
CA VAL A 283 7.27 -1.64 -10.18
C VAL A 283 8.19 -0.54 -9.67
N GLY A 284 8.96 -0.85 -8.67
CA GLY A 284 9.91 0.04 -8.03
C GLY A 284 11.19 -0.68 -7.65
N TYR A 285 11.78 -0.29 -6.54
CA TYR A 285 13.00 -0.87 -6.00
C TYR A 285 12.91 -0.93 -4.47
N ARG A 286 13.89 -1.55 -3.82
CA ARG A 286 14.03 -1.59 -2.37
C ARG A 286 15.29 -0.83 -1.95
N ARG A 287 15.14 0.30 -1.27
CA ARG A 287 16.26 1.18 -0.90
C ARG A 287 17.26 0.51 0.05
N HIS A 288 16.77 -0.24 1.04
CA HIS A 288 17.57 -0.91 2.07
C HIS A 288 17.58 -2.42 1.87
N GLY A 289 18.21 -3.18 2.76
CA GLY A 289 18.16 -4.64 2.79
C GLY A 289 16.74 -5.19 2.99
N HIS A 290 16.62 -6.50 3.16
CA HIS A 290 15.32 -7.09 3.51
C HIS A 290 14.76 -6.44 4.79
N ASN A 291 15.64 -6.20 5.74
CA ASN A 291 15.45 -5.28 6.86
C ASN A 291 16.68 -4.36 6.98
N GLU A 292 16.60 -3.35 7.83
CA GLU A 292 17.61 -2.30 7.91
C GLU A 292 18.93 -2.74 8.58
N GLY A 293 18.99 -3.97 9.10
CA GLY A 293 20.23 -4.60 9.60
C GLY A 293 21.03 -5.33 8.52
N ASP A 294 20.45 -5.51 7.32
CA ASP A 294 21.07 -6.24 6.23
C ASP A 294 21.83 -5.29 5.29
N GLU A 295 22.98 -5.72 4.79
CA GLU A 295 23.72 -5.00 3.74
C GLU A 295 23.43 -5.64 2.36
N PRO A 296 22.53 -5.06 1.57
CA PRO A 296 22.07 -5.67 0.33
C PRO A 296 23.14 -5.69 -0.79
N ALA A 297 24.14 -4.83 -0.70
CA ALA A 297 25.22 -4.80 -1.68
C ALA A 297 26.10 -6.08 -1.63
N TYR A 298 26.02 -6.89 -0.57
CA TYR A 298 26.71 -8.17 -0.53
C TYR A 298 26.14 -9.20 -1.52
N THR A 299 24.86 -9.10 -1.83
CA THR A 299 24.18 -10.03 -2.75
C THR A 299 23.82 -9.40 -4.09
N GLN A 300 23.42 -8.12 -4.12
CA GLN A 300 23.06 -7.37 -5.33
C GLN A 300 23.93 -6.10 -5.50
N PRO A 301 25.25 -6.21 -5.68
CA PRO A 301 26.14 -5.03 -5.67
C PRO A 301 25.88 -4.06 -6.82
N LEU A 302 25.57 -4.55 -8.02
CA LEU A 302 25.36 -3.70 -9.20
C LEU A 302 24.03 -2.92 -9.11
N GLU A 303 22.99 -3.56 -8.59
CA GLU A 303 21.69 -2.90 -8.40
C GLU A 303 21.78 -1.80 -7.35
N TYR A 304 22.43 -2.11 -6.21
CA TYR A 304 22.54 -1.13 -5.14
C TYR A 304 23.51 0.01 -5.45
N GLU A 305 24.45 -0.16 -6.35
CA GLU A 305 25.22 0.95 -6.90
C GLU A 305 24.32 1.98 -7.61
N ASN A 306 23.29 1.51 -8.33
CA ASN A 306 22.31 2.36 -9.00
C ASN A 306 21.29 2.91 -8.00
N ILE A 307 20.72 2.06 -7.14
CA ILE A 307 19.68 2.44 -6.16
C ILE A 307 20.19 3.53 -5.23
N THR A 308 21.45 3.46 -4.79
CA THR A 308 22.04 4.46 -3.89
C THR A 308 22.09 5.85 -4.52
N LYS A 309 22.24 5.95 -5.83
CA LYS A 309 22.31 7.20 -6.59
C LYS A 309 20.95 7.67 -7.07
N HIS A 310 19.93 6.80 -7.02
CA HIS A 310 18.62 7.10 -7.55
C HIS A 310 17.87 8.06 -6.62
N PRO A 311 17.28 9.15 -7.14
CA PRO A 311 16.48 10.07 -6.33
C PRO A 311 15.19 9.39 -5.85
N THR A 312 14.60 9.88 -4.78
CA THR A 312 13.30 9.38 -4.30
C THR A 312 12.18 9.87 -5.21
N VAL A 313 11.05 9.15 -5.23
CA VAL A 313 9.87 9.56 -6.01
C VAL A 313 9.38 10.96 -5.59
N ARG A 314 9.46 11.30 -4.30
CA ARG A 314 9.14 12.65 -3.81
C ARG A 314 10.04 13.71 -4.44
N ALA A 315 11.36 13.46 -4.50
CA ALA A 315 12.31 14.39 -5.10
C ALA A 315 12.05 14.54 -6.61
N ILE A 316 11.85 13.43 -7.31
CA ILE A 316 11.50 13.43 -8.75
C ILE A 316 10.24 14.27 -8.98
N TYR A 317 9.21 14.05 -8.20
CA TYR A 317 7.92 14.74 -8.37
C TYR A 317 8.00 16.22 -7.97
N ALA A 318 8.75 16.58 -6.93
CA ALA A 318 9.00 17.97 -6.56
C ALA A 318 9.71 18.75 -7.70
N ASP A 319 10.71 18.13 -8.31
CA ASP A 319 11.43 18.73 -9.45
C ASP A 319 10.52 18.88 -10.69
N GLN A 320 9.64 17.91 -10.92
CA GLN A 320 8.62 18.01 -11.98
C GLN A 320 7.69 19.20 -11.72
N LEU A 321 7.11 19.32 -10.52
CA LEU A 321 6.19 20.41 -10.19
C LEU A 321 6.86 21.80 -10.22
N ALA A 322 8.12 21.87 -9.85
CA ALA A 322 8.90 23.10 -9.98
C ALA A 322 9.13 23.48 -11.45
N THR A 323 9.39 22.50 -12.31
CA THR A 323 9.53 22.71 -13.76
C THR A 323 8.21 23.13 -14.41
N GLU A 324 7.10 22.59 -13.97
CA GLU A 324 5.74 22.95 -14.39
C GLU A 324 5.29 24.32 -13.82
N GLY A 325 6.03 24.89 -12.88
CA GLY A 325 5.69 26.16 -12.22
C GLY A 325 4.50 26.08 -11.27
N ILE A 326 4.19 24.89 -10.78
CA ILE A 326 3.07 24.64 -9.84
C ILE A 326 3.49 24.97 -8.41
N ILE A 327 4.69 24.56 -8.00
CA ILE A 327 5.32 24.94 -6.73
C ILE A 327 6.78 25.29 -6.99
N SER A 328 7.35 26.11 -6.11
CA SER A 328 8.78 26.39 -6.12
C SER A 328 9.57 25.31 -5.34
N GLN A 329 10.87 25.24 -5.59
CA GLN A 329 11.78 24.39 -4.79
C GLN A 329 11.78 24.77 -3.29
N GLU A 330 11.56 26.05 -2.97
CA GLU A 330 11.48 26.54 -1.61
C GLU A 330 10.20 26.05 -0.91
N GLU A 331 9.06 26.09 -1.60
CA GLU A 331 7.79 25.54 -1.11
C GLU A 331 7.87 24.03 -0.88
N ALA A 332 8.51 23.29 -1.79
CA ALA A 332 8.73 21.86 -1.61
C ALA A 332 9.60 21.53 -0.39
N ARG A 333 10.64 22.32 -0.12
CA ARG A 333 11.46 22.20 1.10
C ARG A 333 10.68 22.56 2.36
N THR A 334 9.89 23.62 2.30
CA THR A 334 9.04 24.03 3.42
C THR A 334 8.06 22.93 3.82
N LEU A 335 7.51 22.23 2.84
CA LEU A 335 6.65 21.07 3.08
C LEU A 335 7.40 19.92 3.78
N GLU A 336 8.61 19.62 3.33
CA GLU A 336 9.48 18.60 3.94
C GLU A 336 9.82 18.96 5.40
N ASP A 337 10.21 20.21 5.65
CA ASP A 337 10.53 20.71 6.99
C ASP A 337 9.30 20.68 7.93
N ALA A 338 8.11 20.96 7.39
CA ALA A 338 6.86 20.89 8.15
C ALA A 338 6.53 19.44 8.57
N VAL A 339 6.75 18.46 7.69
CA VAL A 339 6.60 17.04 8.03
C VAL A 339 7.62 16.62 9.08
N ALA A 340 8.88 16.99 8.89
CA ALA A 340 9.94 16.70 9.87
C ALA A 340 9.69 17.36 11.24
N GLY A 341 9.04 18.52 11.25
CA GLY A 341 8.60 19.21 12.48
C GLY A 341 7.57 18.37 13.24
N LYS A 342 6.50 17.94 12.58
CA LYS A 342 5.45 17.10 13.19
C LYS A 342 5.96 15.78 13.78
N LEU A 343 7.02 15.22 13.21
CA LEU A 343 7.62 13.97 13.69
C LEU A 343 8.51 14.14 14.92
N ARG A 344 8.87 15.39 15.26
CA ARG A 344 9.69 15.72 16.44
C ARG A 344 8.87 16.17 17.64
N GLU A 345 7.62 16.57 17.45
CA GLU A 345 6.64 16.92 18.47
C GLU A 345 6.08 15.68 19.18
#